data_f26ebf22626f2a4215d8011cc87a55cc
#
_entry.id   f26ebf22626f2a4215d8011cc87a55cc
#
_cell.length_a   1.000
_cell.length_b   1.000
_cell.length_c   1.000
_cell.angle_alpha   90.00
_cell.angle_beta   90.00
_cell.angle_gamma   90.00
#
_symmetry.space_group_name_H-M   'P 1'
#
loop_
_entity.id
_entity.type
_entity.pdbx_description
1 polymer ?
#
loop_
_entity_poly.entity_id
_entity_poly.type
_entity_poly.pdbx_seq_one_letter_code
_entity_poly.pdbx_strand_id
1 'polypeptide(L)'
;MLIGDKSKSLDLRLNIDGVDINPTKELKLLGVTLDDNLNFSSHIGIVCKKAGMKVGVLARLRNLIPREAKLQLFKAAILPHLTYCHIVWHFCKATDCKKLERIQERALRVVFDDNTCTYNELLSQAKLPSLFNRRLQDILVLMYKVKYSLVPSYINNLFYSHNKMHNLRNQDFPIPRFNTCRYGKHSIRYLGPILWSKLSKDIKTKPSISAFRKAVRAVDVSGLLDGSCKCVACSS
;
A
#
# COMPACT_ATOMS: atom_id res chain seq x y z
N MET A 1 5.07 -22.91 -0.88
CA MET A 1 6.04 -21.80 -0.67
C MET A 1 6.31 -21.69 0.83
N LEU A 2 7.58 -21.61 1.23
CA LEU A 2 7.98 -21.35 2.61
C LEU A 2 8.36 -19.88 2.73
N ILE A 3 7.84 -19.20 3.77
CA ILE A 3 8.13 -17.78 4.04
C ILE A 3 8.95 -17.73 5.34
N GLY A 4 10.09 -17.08 5.31
CA GLY A 4 10.92 -16.89 6.50
C GLY A 4 12.42 -16.83 6.23
N ASP A 5 13.20 -16.96 7.30
CA ASP A 5 14.65 -16.93 7.23
C ASP A 5 15.19 -18.21 6.60
N LYS A 6 15.98 -18.06 5.52
CA LYS A 6 16.59 -19.18 4.79
C LYS A 6 17.65 -19.95 5.59
N SER A 7 18.12 -19.41 6.72
CA SER A 7 19.06 -20.10 7.60
C SER A 7 18.47 -21.37 8.24
N LYS A 8 17.13 -21.49 8.22
CA LYS A 8 16.39 -22.71 8.64
C LYS A 8 15.78 -23.35 7.41
N SER A 9 16.58 -23.87 6.50
CA SER A 9 16.09 -24.67 5.38
C SER A 9 15.53 -25.98 5.93
N LEU A 10 14.23 -25.99 6.21
CA LEU A 10 13.49 -27.22 6.40
C LEU A 10 13.37 -27.88 5.03
N ASP A 11 13.99 -29.05 4.89
CA ASP A 11 13.73 -29.94 3.74
C ASP A 11 12.32 -30.51 3.92
N LEU A 12 11.33 -29.70 3.57
CA LEU A 12 9.92 -30.05 3.74
C LEU A 12 9.47 -30.77 2.47
N ARG A 13 9.37 -32.10 2.56
CA ARG A 13 8.75 -32.94 1.53
C ARG A 13 7.28 -33.17 1.92
N LEU A 14 6.36 -32.68 1.10
CA LEU A 14 4.93 -32.95 1.26
C LEU A 14 4.49 -33.88 0.14
N ASN A 15 3.84 -34.98 0.52
CA ASN A 15 3.18 -35.88 -0.42
C ASN A 15 1.67 -35.78 -0.19
N ILE A 16 0.90 -35.52 -1.24
CA ILE A 16 -0.57 -35.54 -1.21
C ILE A 16 -1.04 -36.46 -2.32
N ASP A 17 -1.77 -37.50 -1.93
CA ASP A 17 -2.32 -38.53 -2.84
C ASP A 17 -1.27 -39.14 -3.78
N GLY A 18 -0.05 -39.39 -3.27
CA GLY A 18 1.06 -39.96 -4.03
C GLY A 18 1.83 -38.96 -4.90
N VAL A 19 1.47 -37.69 -4.88
CA VAL A 19 2.17 -36.60 -5.63
C VAL A 19 3.07 -35.79 -4.70
N ASP A 20 4.36 -35.76 -5.01
CA ASP A 20 5.32 -34.97 -4.26
C ASP A 20 5.19 -33.46 -4.61
N ILE A 21 4.96 -32.64 -3.58
CA ILE A 21 4.84 -31.20 -3.70
C ILE A 21 6.15 -30.53 -3.34
N ASN A 22 6.78 -29.93 -4.33
CA ASN A 22 8.01 -29.16 -4.14
C ASN A 22 7.72 -27.71 -3.76
N PRO A 23 8.50 -27.09 -2.84
CA PRO A 23 8.33 -25.70 -2.47
C PRO A 23 8.68 -24.80 -3.65
N THR A 24 7.82 -23.84 -3.95
CA THR A 24 8.04 -22.80 -4.97
C THR A 24 8.58 -21.52 -4.32
N LYS A 25 9.40 -20.74 -5.05
CA LYS A 25 9.93 -19.46 -4.57
C LYS A 25 8.92 -18.32 -4.70
N GLU A 26 8.00 -18.43 -5.64
CA GLU A 26 6.95 -17.45 -5.90
C GLU A 26 5.59 -18.14 -6.00
N LEU A 27 4.56 -17.48 -5.50
CA LEU A 27 3.17 -17.92 -5.57
C LEU A 27 2.29 -16.74 -5.96
N LYS A 28 1.41 -16.93 -6.94
CA LYS A 28 0.39 -15.95 -7.30
C LYS A 28 -0.91 -16.23 -6.53
N LEU A 29 -1.30 -15.31 -5.64
CA LEU A 29 -2.52 -15.40 -4.86
C LEU A 29 -3.42 -14.19 -5.14
N LEU A 30 -4.64 -14.41 -5.62
CA LEU A 30 -5.62 -13.35 -5.91
C LEU A 30 -5.04 -12.17 -6.71
N GLY A 31 -4.19 -12.47 -7.69
CA GLY A 31 -3.57 -11.46 -8.56
C GLY A 31 -2.29 -10.81 -8.02
N VAL A 32 -1.92 -11.07 -6.76
CA VAL A 32 -0.66 -10.62 -6.17
C VAL A 32 0.37 -11.75 -6.22
N THR A 33 1.57 -11.47 -6.70
CA THR A 33 2.70 -12.40 -6.68
C THR A 33 3.45 -12.21 -5.37
N LEU A 34 3.47 -13.26 -4.55
CA LEU A 34 4.20 -13.33 -3.29
C LEU A 34 5.54 -14.02 -3.53
N ASP A 35 6.63 -13.48 -3.03
CA ASP A 35 7.93 -14.14 -2.97
C ASP A 35 8.22 -14.62 -1.55
N ASP A 36 9.14 -15.59 -1.41
CA ASP A 36 9.52 -16.23 -0.14
C ASP A 36 10.03 -15.24 0.92
N ASN A 37 10.43 -14.07 0.49
CA ASN A 37 10.94 -13.00 1.33
C ASN A 37 9.96 -11.84 1.55
N LEU A 38 8.77 -11.86 0.96
CA LEU A 38 7.77 -10.79 0.99
C LEU A 38 8.33 -9.42 0.56
N ASN A 39 9.22 -9.39 -0.44
CA ASN A 39 9.76 -8.16 -1.02
C ASN A 39 8.83 -7.57 -2.08
N PHE A 40 8.00 -8.40 -2.72
CA PHE A 40 7.06 -8.03 -3.78
C PHE A 40 7.70 -7.42 -5.04
N SER A 41 9.03 -7.50 -5.21
CA SER A 41 9.72 -6.87 -6.34
C SER A 41 9.25 -7.44 -7.69
N SER A 42 9.03 -8.75 -7.79
CA SER A 42 8.46 -9.41 -8.97
C SER A 42 7.06 -8.90 -9.28
N HIS A 43 6.18 -8.85 -8.26
CA HIS A 43 4.82 -8.30 -8.40
C HIS A 43 4.84 -6.85 -8.92
N ILE A 44 5.65 -5.99 -8.31
CA ILE A 44 5.74 -4.57 -8.70
C ILE A 44 6.30 -4.43 -10.12
N GLY A 45 7.25 -5.26 -10.52
CA GLY A 45 7.72 -5.33 -11.91
C GLY A 45 6.58 -5.60 -12.89
N ILE A 46 5.70 -6.57 -12.59
CA ILE A 46 4.52 -6.89 -13.38
C ILE A 46 3.53 -5.72 -13.43
N VAL A 47 3.26 -5.09 -12.27
CA VAL A 47 2.38 -3.91 -12.16
C VAL A 47 2.91 -2.76 -13.01
N CYS A 48 4.20 -2.42 -12.86
CA CYS A 48 4.85 -1.35 -13.62
C CYS A 48 4.81 -1.61 -15.13
N LYS A 49 5.04 -2.86 -15.58
CA LYS A 49 4.95 -3.24 -16.98
C LYS A 49 3.54 -3.03 -17.53
N LYS A 50 2.51 -3.53 -16.83
CA LYS A 50 1.10 -3.38 -17.23
C LYS A 50 0.65 -1.92 -17.27
N ALA A 51 0.96 -1.15 -16.21
CA ALA A 51 0.63 0.27 -16.14
C ALA A 51 1.40 1.06 -17.22
N GLY A 52 2.69 0.76 -17.42
CA GLY A 52 3.54 1.41 -18.43
C GLY A 52 3.03 1.20 -19.87
N MET A 53 2.54 0.01 -20.20
CA MET A 53 1.90 -0.24 -21.50
C MET A 53 0.68 0.66 -21.70
N LYS A 54 -0.17 0.82 -20.67
CA LYS A 54 -1.35 1.69 -20.75
C LYS A 54 -0.98 3.18 -20.83
N VAL A 55 0.10 3.60 -20.14
CA VAL A 55 0.66 4.95 -20.32
C VAL A 55 1.11 5.17 -21.76
N GLY A 56 1.72 4.16 -22.39
CA GLY A 56 2.08 4.20 -23.80
C GLY A 56 0.87 4.38 -24.73
N VAL A 57 -0.26 3.70 -24.44
CA VAL A 57 -1.51 3.90 -25.18
C VAL A 57 -2.04 5.33 -24.97
N LEU A 58 -2.07 5.81 -23.73
CA LEU A 58 -2.48 7.18 -23.42
C LEU A 58 -1.64 8.23 -24.15
N ALA A 59 -0.32 7.99 -24.25
CA ALA A 59 0.60 8.87 -24.97
C ALA A 59 0.31 8.95 -26.49
N ARG A 60 -0.14 7.86 -27.11
CA ARG A 60 -0.56 7.87 -28.52
C ARG A 60 -1.82 8.68 -28.77
N LEU A 61 -2.70 8.72 -27.76
CA LEU A 61 -3.96 9.44 -27.81
C LEU A 61 -3.82 10.93 -27.40
N ARG A 62 -2.61 11.40 -27.01
CA ARG A 62 -2.42 12.70 -26.37
C ARG A 62 -2.94 13.90 -27.18
N ASN A 63 -2.82 13.82 -28.52
CA ASN A 63 -3.27 14.88 -29.42
C ASN A 63 -4.70 14.70 -29.94
N LEU A 64 -5.33 13.54 -29.66
CA LEU A 64 -6.64 13.17 -30.18
C LEU A 64 -7.78 13.45 -29.19
N ILE A 65 -7.46 13.53 -27.88
CA ILE A 65 -8.47 13.66 -26.83
C ILE A 65 -8.11 14.81 -25.88
N PRO A 66 -9.13 15.50 -25.35
CA PRO A 66 -8.92 16.62 -24.42
C PRO A 66 -8.30 16.17 -23.09
N ARG A 67 -7.72 17.13 -22.37
CA ARG A 67 -7.03 16.91 -21.07
C ARG A 67 -7.92 16.16 -20.06
N GLU A 68 -9.18 16.55 -19.95
CA GLU A 68 -10.14 15.97 -19.02
C GLU A 68 -10.37 14.49 -19.30
N ALA A 69 -10.52 14.11 -20.57
CA ALA A 69 -10.65 12.73 -20.98
C ALA A 69 -9.37 11.94 -20.71
N LYS A 70 -8.17 12.52 -20.96
CA LYS A 70 -6.90 11.88 -20.59
C LYS A 70 -6.81 11.61 -19.09
N LEU A 71 -7.22 12.57 -18.25
CA LEU A 71 -7.22 12.41 -16.79
C LEU A 71 -8.22 11.36 -16.32
N GLN A 72 -9.40 11.28 -16.96
CA GLN A 72 -10.37 10.22 -16.67
C GLN A 72 -9.85 8.85 -17.07
N LEU A 73 -9.23 8.71 -18.24
CA LEU A 73 -8.59 7.45 -18.67
C LEU A 73 -7.46 7.04 -17.73
N PHE A 74 -6.63 7.98 -17.28
CA PHE A 74 -5.63 7.70 -16.25
C PHE A 74 -6.26 7.14 -14.98
N LYS A 75 -7.30 7.81 -14.45
CA LYS A 75 -7.98 7.39 -13.22
C LYS A 75 -8.71 6.05 -13.36
N ALA A 76 -9.29 5.77 -14.52
CA ALA A 76 -10.09 4.56 -14.75
C ALA A 76 -9.23 3.36 -15.18
N ALA A 77 -8.20 3.55 -15.99
CA ALA A 77 -7.48 2.45 -16.63
C ALA A 77 -6.06 2.23 -16.12
N ILE A 78 -5.37 3.26 -15.60
CA ILE A 78 -3.98 3.16 -15.18
C ILE A 78 -3.87 3.09 -13.67
N LEU A 79 -4.46 4.05 -12.97
CA LEU A 79 -4.39 4.17 -11.51
C LEU A 79 -4.84 2.89 -10.76
N PRO A 80 -5.89 2.15 -11.18
CA PRO A 80 -6.27 0.90 -10.51
C PRO A 80 -5.17 -0.17 -10.50
N HIS A 81 -4.32 -0.24 -11.54
CA HIS A 81 -3.19 -1.17 -11.52
C HIS A 81 -2.16 -0.79 -10.47
N LEU A 82 -1.94 0.51 -10.22
CA LEU A 82 -0.99 1.03 -9.25
C LEU A 82 -1.52 0.96 -7.81
N THR A 83 -2.83 0.75 -7.64
CA THR A 83 -3.49 0.77 -6.32
C THR A 83 -4.12 -0.57 -5.92
N TYR A 84 -4.14 -1.56 -6.81
CA TYR A 84 -4.71 -2.87 -6.50
C TYR A 84 -3.93 -3.57 -5.39
N CYS A 85 -4.61 -3.95 -4.32
CA CYS A 85 -4.03 -4.60 -3.14
C CYS A 85 -2.79 -3.90 -2.57
N HIS A 86 -2.61 -2.59 -2.78
CA HIS A 86 -1.38 -1.87 -2.45
C HIS A 86 -1.08 -1.84 -0.95
N ILE A 87 -2.04 -2.08 -0.11
CA ILE A 87 -1.83 -2.25 1.34
C ILE A 87 -0.99 -3.50 1.63
N VAL A 88 -1.20 -4.59 0.88
CA VAL A 88 -0.49 -5.86 1.07
C VAL A 88 1.00 -5.72 0.79
N TRP A 89 1.35 -5.03 -0.29
CA TRP A 89 2.74 -4.83 -0.71
C TRP A 89 3.30 -3.44 -0.34
N HIS A 90 2.68 -2.77 0.64
CA HIS A 90 3.12 -1.45 1.12
C HIS A 90 4.59 -1.42 1.53
N PHE A 91 5.09 -2.50 2.14
CA PHE A 91 6.45 -2.61 2.66
C PHE A 91 7.47 -3.10 1.62
N CYS A 92 7.20 -2.91 0.34
CA CYS A 92 8.15 -3.20 -0.73
C CYS A 92 9.39 -2.28 -0.65
N LYS A 93 10.43 -2.62 -1.43
CA LYS A 93 11.68 -1.85 -1.44
C LYS A 93 11.47 -0.40 -1.91
N ALA A 94 12.26 0.54 -1.39
CA ALA A 94 12.23 1.95 -1.81
C ALA A 94 12.42 2.13 -3.33
N THR A 95 13.32 1.34 -3.92
CA THR A 95 13.53 1.33 -5.37
C THR A 95 12.28 0.98 -6.15
N ASP A 96 11.46 0.06 -5.64
CA ASP A 96 10.21 -0.37 -6.27
C ASP A 96 9.10 0.66 -6.07
N CYS A 97 9.06 1.31 -4.89
CA CYS A 97 8.19 2.48 -4.67
C CYS A 97 8.51 3.60 -5.67
N LYS A 98 9.80 3.93 -5.86
CA LYS A 98 10.22 4.95 -6.84
C LYS A 98 9.83 4.59 -8.28
N LYS A 99 9.86 3.30 -8.67
CA LYS A 99 9.37 2.86 -9.98
C LYS A 99 7.87 3.13 -10.16
N LEU A 100 7.05 2.85 -9.15
CA LEU A 100 5.62 3.11 -9.19
C LEU A 100 5.32 4.61 -9.33
N GLU A 101 5.98 5.46 -8.51
CA GLU A 101 5.82 6.92 -8.58
C GLU A 101 6.22 7.46 -9.95
N ARG A 102 7.32 6.97 -10.55
CA ARG A 102 7.73 7.35 -11.91
C ARG A 102 6.69 7.00 -12.98
N ILE A 103 5.96 5.89 -12.84
CA ILE A 103 4.87 5.54 -13.75
C ILE A 103 3.72 6.54 -13.61
N GLN A 104 3.34 6.91 -12.38
CA GLN A 104 2.32 7.93 -12.15
C GLN A 104 2.76 9.28 -12.71
N GLU A 105 3.98 9.71 -12.42
CA GLU A 105 4.56 10.94 -12.95
C GLU A 105 4.51 10.98 -14.48
N ARG A 106 5.03 9.93 -15.13
CA ARG A 106 5.01 9.82 -16.60
C ARG A 106 3.59 9.90 -17.16
N ALA A 107 2.62 9.25 -16.51
CA ALA A 107 1.23 9.31 -16.93
C ALA A 107 0.66 10.74 -16.81
N LEU A 108 0.96 11.44 -15.72
CA LEU A 108 0.50 12.82 -15.52
C LEU A 108 1.16 13.80 -16.51
N ARG A 109 2.45 13.60 -16.84
CA ARG A 109 3.11 14.39 -17.91
C ARG A 109 2.39 14.25 -19.24
N VAL A 110 1.93 13.05 -19.58
CA VAL A 110 1.13 12.81 -20.80
C VAL A 110 -0.26 13.46 -20.69
N VAL A 111 -0.90 13.43 -19.51
CA VAL A 111 -2.22 14.02 -19.28
C VAL A 111 -2.16 15.53 -19.47
N PHE A 112 -1.17 16.19 -18.84
CA PHE A 112 -1.06 17.65 -18.84
C PHE A 112 -0.26 18.21 -20.02
N ASP A 113 0.39 17.32 -20.79
CA ASP A 113 1.27 17.68 -21.90
C ASP A 113 2.42 18.59 -21.46
N ASP A 114 2.97 18.33 -20.29
CA ASP A 114 3.95 19.16 -19.62
C ASP A 114 5.14 18.31 -19.12
N ASN A 115 6.33 18.70 -19.61
CA ASN A 115 7.60 18.08 -19.22
C ASN A 115 8.43 18.95 -18.28
N THR A 116 7.99 20.17 -17.99
CA THR A 116 8.72 21.16 -17.20
C THR A 116 8.33 21.16 -15.74
N CYS A 117 7.03 20.94 -15.44
CA CYS A 117 6.50 20.89 -14.08
C CYS A 117 7.15 19.80 -13.23
N THR A 118 7.31 20.11 -11.94
CA THR A 118 7.71 19.11 -10.95
C THR A 118 6.60 18.07 -10.72
N TYR A 119 6.95 16.90 -10.19
CA TYR A 119 5.96 15.87 -9.89
C TYR A 119 4.87 16.35 -8.90
N ASN A 120 5.26 17.16 -7.91
CA ASN A 120 4.31 17.70 -6.92
C ASN A 120 3.30 18.68 -7.56
N GLU A 121 3.73 19.49 -8.50
CA GLU A 121 2.83 20.38 -9.26
C GLU A 121 1.86 19.58 -10.11
N LEU A 122 2.32 18.52 -10.80
CA LEU A 122 1.45 17.63 -11.57
C LEU A 122 0.41 16.94 -10.68
N LEU A 123 0.80 16.49 -9.47
CA LEU A 123 -0.14 15.92 -8.50
C LEU A 123 -1.18 16.93 -8.04
N SER A 124 -0.77 18.17 -7.78
CA SER A 124 -1.67 19.28 -7.39
C SER A 124 -2.67 19.61 -8.50
N GLN A 125 -2.22 19.70 -9.75
CA GLN A 125 -3.08 19.93 -10.92
C GLN A 125 -4.09 18.78 -11.11
N ALA A 126 -3.65 17.52 -10.90
CA ALA A 126 -4.51 16.35 -11.00
C ALA A 126 -5.46 16.17 -9.80
N LYS A 127 -5.25 16.93 -8.71
CA LYS A 127 -5.89 16.75 -7.40
C LYS A 127 -5.73 15.30 -6.91
N LEU A 128 -4.52 14.78 -6.98
CA LEU A 128 -4.17 13.42 -6.58
C LEU A 128 -3.02 13.44 -5.58
N PRO A 129 -3.02 12.54 -4.59
CA PRO A 129 -1.86 12.32 -3.74
C PRO A 129 -0.80 11.48 -4.49
N SER A 130 0.44 11.46 -3.96
CA SER A 130 1.42 10.46 -4.33
C SER A 130 0.88 9.05 -4.03
N LEU A 131 1.41 8.02 -4.71
CA LEU A 131 0.99 6.63 -4.44
C LEU A 131 1.35 6.21 -3.02
N PHE A 132 2.46 6.72 -2.49
CA PHE A 132 2.86 6.48 -1.11
C PHE A 132 1.84 7.05 -0.12
N ASN A 133 1.48 8.33 -0.25
CA ASN A 133 0.48 8.95 0.60
C ASN A 133 -0.89 8.27 0.48
N ARG A 134 -1.30 7.88 -0.73
CA ARG A 134 -2.52 7.12 -0.96
C ARG A 134 -2.53 5.79 -0.20
N ARG A 135 -1.41 5.04 -0.16
CA ARG A 135 -1.31 3.80 0.61
C ARG A 135 -1.52 4.03 2.10
N LEU A 136 -0.90 5.09 2.64
CA LEU A 136 -1.08 5.46 4.05
C LEU A 136 -2.53 5.85 4.36
N GLN A 137 -3.15 6.63 3.48
CA GLN A 137 -4.57 6.99 3.61
C GLN A 137 -5.48 5.76 3.61
N ASP A 138 -5.22 4.78 2.75
CA ASP A 138 -6.04 3.56 2.69
C ASP A 138 -5.76 2.62 3.88
N ILE A 139 -4.55 2.63 4.47
CA ILE A 139 -4.27 1.97 5.76
C ILE A 139 -5.11 2.62 6.88
N LEU A 140 -5.19 3.95 6.92
CA LEU A 140 -6.04 4.65 7.90
C LEU A 140 -7.53 4.33 7.71
N VAL A 141 -7.99 4.20 6.46
CA VAL A 141 -9.36 3.74 6.17
C VAL A 141 -9.59 2.31 6.68
N LEU A 142 -8.60 1.43 6.55
CA LEU A 142 -8.65 0.09 7.15
C LEU A 142 -8.74 0.17 8.68
N MET A 143 -7.93 1.00 9.32
CA MET A 143 -7.98 1.18 10.79
C MET A 143 -9.34 1.72 11.27
N TYR A 144 -9.93 2.65 10.53
CA TYR A 144 -11.31 3.10 10.80
C TYR A 144 -12.31 1.93 10.75
N LYS A 145 -12.23 1.12 9.69
CA LYS A 145 -13.11 -0.06 9.56
C LYS A 145 -12.91 -1.07 10.70
N VAL A 146 -11.67 -1.29 11.13
CA VAL A 146 -11.36 -2.16 12.27
C VAL A 146 -11.97 -1.60 13.56
N LYS A 147 -11.81 -0.29 13.83
CA LYS A 147 -12.36 0.37 15.02
C LYS A 147 -13.88 0.20 15.14
N TYR A 148 -14.59 0.31 14.04
CA TYR A 148 -16.05 0.21 13.99
C TYR A 148 -16.55 -1.18 13.59
N SER A 149 -15.69 -2.22 13.66
CA SER A 149 -16.05 -3.62 13.36
C SER A 149 -16.68 -3.82 11.98
N LEU A 150 -16.26 -3.02 10.99
CA LEU A 150 -16.71 -3.08 9.59
C LEU A 150 -15.84 -4.01 8.73
N VAL A 151 -15.04 -4.87 9.35
CA VAL A 151 -14.19 -5.88 8.73
C VAL A 151 -14.53 -7.26 9.29
N PRO A 152 -14.17 -8.35 8.59
CA PRO A 152 -14.33 -9.71 9.11
C PRO A 152 -13.59 -9.89 10.46
N SER A 153 -14.11 -10.78 11.31
CA SER A 153 -13.59 -11.01 12.67
C SER A 153 -12.10 -11.34 12.72
N TYR A 154 -11.60 -12.11 11.75
CA TYR A 154 -10.18 -12.47 11.68
C TYR A 154 -9.28 -11.24 11.43
N ILE A 155 -9.74 -10.22 10.71
CA ILE A 155 -9.02 -8.93 10.54
C ILE A 155 -9.06 -8.14 11.86
N ASN A 156 -10.21 -8.07 12.53
CA ASN A 156 -10.33 -7.44 13.84
C ASN A 156 -9.34 -8.04 14.85
N ASN A 157 -9.25 -9.36 14.91
CA ASN A 157 -8.38 -10.09 15.82
C ASN A 157 -6.88 -9.83 15.59
N LEU A 158 -6.49 -9.39 14.41
CA LEU A 158 -5.11 -8.97 14.15
C LEU A 158 -4.70 -7.72 14.94
N PHE A 159 -5.64 -6.82 15.23
CA PHE A 159 -5.38 -5.53 15.88
C PHE A 159 -5.74 -5.50 17.36
N TYR A 160 -6.62 -6.39 17.81
CA TYR A 160 -6.99 -6.52 19.21
C TYR A 160 -6.33 -7.75 19.80
N SER A 161 -5.43 -7.57 20.77
CA SER A 161 -4.89 -8.69 21.55
C SER A 161 -5.97 -9.21 22.51
N HIS A 162 -6.09 -10.55 22.64
CA HIS A 162 -7.01 -11.18 23.59
C HIS A 162 -6.66 -10.90 25.08
N ASN A 163 -5.48 -10.39 25.38
CA ASN A 163 -5.08 -10.03 26.74
C ASN A 163 -5.50 -8.58 27.06
N LYS A 164 -6.75 -8.42 27.48
CA LYS A 164 -7.32 -7.17 28.02
C LYS A 164 -6.81 -6.85 29.44
N MET A 165 -5.53 -7.02 29.76
CA MET A 165 -5.10 -6.84 31.14
C MET A 165 -4.75 -5.40 31.56
N HIS A 166 -4.61 -4.45 30.66
CA HIS A 166 -4.47 -3.04 31.07
C HIS A 166 -5.08 -2.11 30.03
N ASN A 167 -6.17 -1.44 30.40
CA ASN A 167 -6.67 -0.23 29.73
C ASN A 167 -5.63 0.88 29.91
N LEU A 168 -4.59 0.90 29.10
CA LEU A 168 -3.71 2.07 29.01
C LEU A 168 -4.53 3.21 28.42
N ARG A 169 -4.58 4.32 29.17
CA ARG A 169 -5.39 5.51 28.88
C ARG A 169 -5.29 5.89 27.40
N ASN A 170 -6.41 5.87 26.68
CA ASN A 170 -6.62 6.47 25.36
C ASN A 170 -5.90 5.87 24.15
N GLN A 171 -5.51 4.60 24.12
CA GLN A 171 -5.07 3.99 22.87
C GLN A 171 -6.20 3.15 22.25
N ASP A 172 -6.73 3.61 21.11
CA ASP A 172 -7.73 2.84 20.34
C ASP A 172 -7.20 1.47 19.90
N PHE A 173 -5.88 1.37 19.62
CA PHE A 173 -5.22 0.14 19.20
C PHE A 173 -3.91 -0.07 19.97
N PRO A 174 -3.63 -1.29 20.47
CA PRO A 174 -2.33 -1.63 21.04
C PRO A 174 -1.26 -1.67 19.96
N ILE A 175 -0.09 -1.09 20.24
CA ILE A 175 1.07 -1.21 19.37
C ILE A 175 1.78 -2.51 19.75
N PRO A 176 1.86 -3.51 18.85
CA PRO A 176 2.48 -4.78 19.17
C PRO A 176 3.99 -4.64 19.36
N ARG A 177 4.56 -5.41 20.28
CA ARG A 177 6.01 -5.60 20.35
C ARG A 177 6.45 -6.44 19.14
N PHE A 178 7.64 -6.19 18.64
CA PHE A 178 8.21 -6.95 17.51
C PHE A 178 9.65 -7.35 17.83
N ASN A 179 10.02 -8.55 17.37
CA ASN A 179 11.38 -9.09 17.54
C ASN A 179 12.23 -8.88 16.27
N THR A 180 11.61 -8.64 15.12
CA THR A 180 12.29 -8.46 13.84
C THR A 180 11.77 -7.22 13.12
N CYS A 181 12.67 -6.47 12.47
CA CYS A 181 12.25 -5.33 11.66
C CYS A 181 11.44 -5.77 10.45
N ARG A 182 11.86 -6.83 9.75
CA ARG A 182 11.29 -7.24 8.48
C ARG A 182 9.86 -7.77 8.58
N TYR A 183 9.61 -8.68 9.52
CA TYR A 183 8.29 -9.34 9.65
C TYR A 183 7.42 -8.74 10.76
N GLY A 184 8.01 -7.98 11.66
CA GLY A 184 7.30 -7.34 12.76
C GLY A 184 7.02 -5.85 12.51
N LYS A 185 8.07 -5.04 12.41
CA LYS A 185 7.95 -3.58 12.20
C LYS A 185 7.36 -3.25 10.81
N HIS A 186 7.77 -3.98 9.76
CA HIS A 186 7.22 -3.85 8.41
C HIS A 186 5.91 -4.64 8.25
N SER A 187 4.93 -4.34 9.08
CA SER A 187 3.60 -4.94 9.02
C SER A 187 2.52 -3.89 9.24
N ILE A 188 1.35 -4.12 8.65
CA ILE A 188 0.17 -3.26 8.84
C ILE A 188 -0.26 -3.27 10.30
N ARG A 189 -0.09 -4.42 10.99
CA ARG A 189 -0.38 -4.58 12.41
C ARG A 189 0.42 -3.60 13.29
N TYR A 190 1.63 -3.22 12.87
CA TYR A 190 2.46 -2.23 13.55
C TYR A 190 2.21 -0.81 13.05
N LEU A 191 2.23 -0.62 11.72
CA LEU A 191 2.11 0.71 11.11
C LEU A 191 0.72 1.34 11.30
N GLY A 192 -0.34 0.54 11.18
CA GLY A 192 -1.72 1.02 11.31
C GLY A 192 -2.00 1.73 12.64
N PRO A 193 -1.75 1.10 13.80
CA PRO A 193 -1.87 1.74 15.10
C PRO A 193 -1.04 3.03 15.26
N ILE A 194 0.18 3.07 14.74
CA ILE A 194 1.04 4.26 14.78
C ILE A 194 0.42 5.42 13.99
N LEU A 195 0.04 5.17 12.73
CA LEU A 195 -0.63 6.20 11.92
C LEU A 195 -1.92 6.67 12.57
N TRP A 196 -2.70 5.73 13.11
CA TRP A 196 -3.95 6.05 13.80
C TRP A 196 -3.69 6.90 15.04
N SER A 197 -2.69 6.60 15.87
CA SER A 197 -2.40 7.37 17.09
C SER A 197 -2.09 8.84 16.79
N LYS A 198 -1.39 9.11 15.69
CA LYS A 198 -0.96 10.45 15.25
C LYS A 198 -2.04 11.23 14.49
N LEU A 199 -3.13 10.58 14.07
CA LEU A 199 -4.23 11.24 13.38
C LEU A 199 -5.01 12.16 14.35
N SER A 200 -5.47 13.32 13.87
CA SER A 200 -6.24 14.28 14.66
C SER A 200 -7.58 13.67 15.13
N LYS A 201 -8.04 14.11 16.30
CA LYS A 201 -9.30 13.63 16.89
C LYS A 201 -10.50 13.93 15.99
N ASP A 202 -10.52 15.12 15.35
CA ASP A 202 -11.61 15.54 14.47
C ASP A 202 -11.82 14.62 13.27
N ILE A 203 -10.73 14.01 12.75
CA ILE A 203 -10.82 13.04 11.68
C ILE A 203 -11.27 11.68 12.22
N LYS A 204 -10.74 11.24 13.37
CA LYS A 204 -11.08 9.95 14.00
C LYS A 204 -12.56 9.82 14.34
N THR A 205 -13.23 10.94 14.68
CA THR A 205 -14.62 10.97 15.15
C THR A 205 -15.65 11.16 14.03
N LYS A 206 -15.24 11.11 12.76
CA LYS A 206 -16.19 11.23 11.63
C LYS A 206 -17.26 10.14 11.69
N PRO A 207 -18.55 10.50 11.48
CA PRO A 207 -19.69 9.61 11.76
C PRO A 207 -19.83 8.47 10.74
N SER A 208 -19.23 8.59 9.57
CA SER A 208 -19.33 7.57 8.52
C SER A 208 -18.00 7.32 7.83
N ILE A 209 -17.86 6.13 7.25
CA ILE A 209 -16.65 5.77 6.48
C ILE A 209 -16.44 6.67 5.26
N SER A 210 -17.49 7.17 4.63
CA SER A 210 -17.40 8.08 3.50
C SER A 210 -16.90 9.46 3.95
N ALA A 211 -17.41 10.00 5.06
CA ALA A 211 -16.94 11.24 5.67
C ALA A 211 -15.49 11.12 6.14
N PHE A 212 -15.13 9.99 6.79
CA PHE A 212 -13.76 9.71 7.21
C PHE A 212 -12.81 9.64 6.00
N ARG A 213 -13.18 8.89 4.96
CA ARG A 213 -12.38 8.76 3.73
C ARG A 213 -12.17 10.10 3.05
N LYS A 214 -13.20 10.95 2.98
CA LYS A 214 -13.10 12.30 2.43
C LYS A 214 -12.12 13.15 3.25
N ALA A 215 -12.22 13.12 4.57
CA ALA A 215 -11.36 13.88 5.47
C ALA A 215 -9.89 13.42 5.38
N VAL A 216 -9.62 12.12 5.42
CA VAL A 216 -8.25 11.58 5.30
C VAL A 216 -7.63 11.88 3.94
N ARG A 217 -8.41 11.85 2.85
CA ARG A 217 -7.92 12.17 1.51
C ARG A 217 -7.59 13.65 1.30
N ALA A 218 -8.11 14.52 2.12
CA ALA A 218 -7.80 15.95 2.09
C ALA A 218 -6.46 16.29 2.78
N VAL A 219 -5.88 15.35 3.53
CA VAL A 219 -4.66 15.57 4.34
C VAL A 219 -3.49 14.78 3.76
N ASP A 220 -2.32 15.39 3.73
CA ASP A 220 -1.07 14.67 3.52
C ASP A 220 -0.68 13.96 4.84
N VAL A 221 -0.81 12.64 4.83
CA VAL A 221 -0.50 11.79 5.98
C VAL A 221 0.94 11.27 5.97
N SER A 222 1.72 11.56 4.93
CA SER A 222 3.13 11.16 4.86
C SER A 222 3.97 11.81 5.95
N GLY A 223 3.67 13.06 6.31
CA GLY A 223 4.29 13.80 7.41
C GLY A 223 3.99 13.24 8.81
N LEU A 224 3.01 12.33 8.96
CA LEU A 224 2.75 11.66 10.24
C LEU A 224 3.82 10.60 10.57
N LEU A 225 4.58 10.18 9.57
CA LEU A 225 5.71 9.27 9.76
C LEU A 225 6.96 10.11 10.02
N ASP A 226 7.18 10.53 11.28
CA ASP A 226 8.46 11.09 11.67
C ASP A 226 9.56 10.12 11.24
N GLY A 227 10.74 10.63 10.83
CA GLY A 227 11.87 9.83 10.33
C GLY A 227 12.34 8.64 11.20
N SER A 228 11.59 8.32 12.27
CA SER A 228 11.70 7.10 13.04
C SER A 228 11.23 5.84 12.30
N CYS A 229 10.41 5.97 11.26
CA CYS A 229 10.11 4.87 10.37
C CYS A 229 11.19 4.76 9.29
N LYS A 230 12.32 4.16 9.65
CA LYS A 230 13.31 3.64 8.68
C LYS A 230 12.76 2.41 7.95
N CYS A 231 11.48 2.39 7.59
CA CYS A 231 11.01 1.48 6.58
C CYS A 231 11.66 1.93 5.26
N VAL A 232 12.04 0.96 4.46
CA VAL A 232 12.79 1.15 3.20
C VAL A 232 12.11 2.14 2.24
N ALA A 233 10.84 2.47 2.47
CA ALA A 233 10.08 3.47 1.74
C ALA A 233 10.20 4.91 2.29
N CYS A 234 10.69 5.10 3.53
CA CYS A 234 10.75 6.40 4.19
C CYS A 234 12.17 6.99 4.25
N SER A 235 13.18 6.24 3.84
CA SER A 235 14.60 6.70 3.80
C SER A 235 14.98 7.11 2.38
N SER A 236 14.36 8.17 1.90
CA SER A 236 14.77 8.88 0.67
C SER A 236 14.79 10.37 0.90
#